data_66e2b913cc98662320426764fb336a3b
#
_entry.id   66e2b913cc98662320426764fb336a3b
#
_cell.length_a   1.000
_cell.length_b   1.000
_cell.length_c   1.000
_cell.angle_alpha   90.00
_cell.angle_beta   90.00
_cell.angle_gamma   90.00
#
_symmetry.space_group_name_H-M   'P 1'
#
loop_
_entity.id
_entity.type
_entity.pdbx_description
1 polymer ?
#
loop_
_entity_poly.entity_id
_entity_poly.type
_entity_poly.pdbx_seq_one_letter_code
_entity_poly.pdbx_strand_id
1 'polypeptide(L)'
;NCGLPYYIGGVIEKESSLLLATPELFRTRYGIDVLLRHEVYSIDPQQRTVGVTNLVTGEKMQMPYDELVLSPGAAPLRPPMPGVDLPGVMTLRTVPDANAIRRYIAEHKVRRALVIGAGFIGLEVAENLQLAGIEVSLVEGGSHVLPPLDAHMSTYVDELLAAHGIGVEVGKIAKGIRRCENGRLQAYNDTWNSVEADLILLSIGVRPEITLAQNAGLRIGETGAIWVDEHMRTSAPGVWAVGDAVQTTNRITGQSTRLAMAGVAQKQARVAADDIAGRPAEFRGVVGTAVLRLFGTTISMTGLNIDTLTRSGDSDYEYVDGHHAQHVGYYPGASPIHARLVYRRSNGKLLGYTAIGKSGAARRTDVVAALLACNATVYDLAEAELCYSPQEGSPKDAVNQLALAAVNNLEGLHPIAHKDDINADSFLLDVREPAEVLQAPYPGAVNIPLSQLRERTQELPHEQKILVFC
;
A
#
# COMPACT_ATOMS: atom_id res chain seq x y z
N ASN A 1 -1.48 1.62 -15.14
CA ASN A 1 -1.48 3.08 -15.08
C ASN A 1 -2.17 3.54 -13.79
N CYS A 2 -1.46 4.26 -12.90
CA CYS A 2 -1.98 4.74 -11.63
C CYS A 2 -3.04 5.85 -11.77
N GLY A 3 -3.23 6.43 -12.97
CA GLY A 3 -4.24 7.47 -13.23
C GLY A 3 -5.66 6.95 -13.45
N LEU A 4 -5.88 5.64 -13.54
CA LEU A 4 -7.17 5.07 -13.92
C LEU A 4 -8.32 5.39 -12.95
N PRO A 5 -8.17 5.30 -11.62
CA PRO A 5 -9.21 5.70 -10.67
C PRO A 5 -9.60 7.17 -10.84
N TYR A 6 -8.62 8.05 -10.97
CA TYR A 6 -8.82 9.50 -11.16
C TYR A 6 -9.48 9.84 -12.50
N TYR A 7 -9.22 9.03 -13.53
CA TYR A 7 -9.91 9.16 -14.81
C TYR A 7 -11.36 8.71 -14.72
N ILE A 8 -11.67 7.64 -14.00
CA ILE A 8 -13.04 7.18 -13.76
C ILE A 8 -13.85 8.27 -13.05
N GLY A 9 -13.30 8.90 -12.02
CA GLY A 9 -13.95 9.98 -11.26
C GLY A 9 -13.96 11.35 -11.96
N GLY A 10 -13.28 11.49 -13.10
CA GLY A 10 -13.27 12.74 -13.87
C GLY A 10 -12.22 13.76 -13.42
N VAL A 11 -11.39 13.47 -12.42
CA VAL A 11 -10.22 14.30 -12.03
C VAL A 11 -9.24 14.41 -13.19
N ILE A 12 -8.97 13.29 -13.86
CA ILE A 12 -8.30 13.27 -15.16
C ILE A 12 -9.38 13.24 -16.23
N GLU A 13 -9.55 14.34 -16.96
CA GLU A 13 -10.65 14.48 -17.90
C GLU A 13 -10.44 13.71 -19.20
N LYS A 14 -9.20 13.75 -19.73
CA LYS A 14 -8.86 13.24 -21.07
C LYS A 14 -8.08 11.93 -21.00
N GLU A 15 -8.52 10.94 -21.78
CA GLU A 15 -7.79 9.68 -21.94
C GLU A 15 -6.34 9.89 -22.38
N SER A 16 -6.11 10.85 -23.29
CA SER A 16 -4.76 11.16 -23.80
C SER A 16 -3.78 11.55 -22.68
N SER A 17 -4.25 12.08 -21.56
CA SER A 17 -3.41 12.40 -20.41
C SER A 17 -2.88 11.16 -19.67
N LEU A 18 -3.49 9.99 -19.90
CA LEU A 18 -3.02 8.71 -19.38
C LEU A 18 -1.90 8.07 -20.21
N LEU A 19 -1.72 8.54 -21.45
CA LEU A 19 -0.77 7.98 -22.41
C LEU A 19 0.49 8.86 -22.45
N LEU A 20 1.50 8.47 -21.67
CA LEU A 20 2.73 9.26 -21.50
C LEU A 20 3.68 9.11 -22.68
N ALA A 21 3.57 8.06 -23.48
CA ALA A 21 4.42 7.79 -24.62
C ALA A 21 3.62 7.15 -25.77
N THR A 22 3.97 7.51 -26.99
CA THR A 22 3.36 6.98 -28.22
C THR A 22 4.36 6.13 -28.99
N PRO A 23 3.93 5.21 -29.87
CA PRO A 23 4.83 4.47 -30.78
C PRO A 23 5.73 5.40 -31.60
N GLU A 24 5.19 6.52 -32.04
CA GLU A 24 5.96 7.52 -32.81
C GLU A 24 7.09 8.14 -31.98
N LEU A 25 6.81 8.49 -30.71
CA LEU A 25 7.83 8.99 -29.78
C LEU A 25 8.95 7.96 -29.57
N PHE A 26 8.60 6.68 -29.39
CA PHE A 26 9.58 5.61 -29.24
C PHE A 26 10.45 5.47 -30.50
N ARG A 27 9.86 5.50 -31.68
CA ARG A 27 10.59 5.40 -32.94
C ARG A 27 11.49 6.62 -33.18
N THR A 28 10.96 7.83 -33.06
CA THR A 28 11.69 9.06 -33.44
C THR A 28 12.76 9.43 -32.42
N ARG A 29 12.51 9.20 -31.13
CA ARG A 29 13.44 9.62 -30.08
C ARG A 29 14.44 8.52 -29.70
N TYR A 30 13.99 7.26 -29.72
CA TYR A 30 14.77 6.15 -29.18
C TYR A 30 15.14 5.09 -30.21
N GLY A 31 14.62 5.17 -31.43
CA GLY A 31 14.85 4.16 -32.47
C GLY A 31 14.21 2.81 -32.16
N ILE A 32 13.15 2.80 -31.36
CA ILE A 32 12.45 1.58 -30.90
C ILE A 32 11.17 1.39 -31.73
N ASP A 33 11.01 0.24 -32.35
CA ASP A 33 9.78 -0.15 -33.02
C ASP A 33 8.81 -0.74 -32.03
N VAL A 34 7.59 -0.17 -31.95
CA VAL A 34 6.51 -0.63 -31.08
C VAL A 34 5.43 -1.28 -31.92
N LEU A 35 5.22 -2.58 -31.73
CA LEU A 35 4.19 -3.35 -32.43
C LEU A 35 2.91 -3.40 -31.57
N LEU A 36 1.97 -2.48 -31.83
CA LEU A 36 0.65 -2.49 -31.20
C LEU A 36 -0.22 -3.60 -31.80
N ARG A 37 -1.17 -4.11 -31.00
CA ARG A 37 -2.08 -5.19 -31.41
C ARG A 37 -1.35 -6.47 -31.83
N HIS A 38 -0.18 -6.71 -31.24
CA HIS A 38 0.57 -7.95 -31.40
C HIS A 38 0.64 -8.67 -30.06
N GLU A 39 0.23 -9.92 -30.04
CA GLU A 39 0.22 -10.79 -28.86
C GLU A 39 1.30 -11.85 -28.99
N VAL A 40 2.20 -11.91 -28.01
CA VAL A 40 3.17 -13.00 -27.91
C VAL A 40 2.46 -14.19 -27.27
N TYR A 41 2.35 -15.31 -27.98
CA TYR A 41 1.69 -16.52 -27.52
C TYR A 41 2.64 -17.65 -27.09
N SER A 42 3.90 -17.59 -27.49
CA SER A 42 4.93 -18.56 -27.12
C SER A 42 6.33 -17.99 -27.09
N ILE A 43 7.21 -18.61 -26.33
CA ILE A 43 8.64 -18.29 -26.28
C ILE A 43 9.37 -19.61 -26.40
N ASP A 44 10.37 -19.70 -27.29
CA ASP A 44 11.31 -20.79 -27.40
C ASP A 44 12.72 -20.30 -27.02
N PRO A 45 13.18 -20.52 -25.77
CA PRO A 45 14.49 -20.06 -25.35
C PRO A 45 15.66 -20.77 -26.04
N GLN A 46 15.43 -21.99 -26.55
CA GLN A 46 16.49 -22.77 -27.21
C GLN A 46 16.74 -22.27 -28.63
N GLN A 47 15.68 -21.97 -29.36
CA GLN A 47 15.77 -21.39 -30.71
C GLN A 47 15.89 -19.87 -30.71
N ARG A 48 15.77 -19.23 -29.55
CA ARG A 48 15.72 -17.78 -29.39
C ARG A 48 14.67 -17.11 -30.28
N THR A 49 13.43 -17.62 -30.21
CA THR A 49 12.30 -17.07 -30.97
C THR A 49 11.08 -16.83 -30.09
N VAL A 50 10.26 -15.87 -30.49
CA VAL A 50 8.92 -15.66 -29.92
C VAL A 50 7.87 -15.83 -31.00
N GLY A 51 6.80 -16.57 -30.69
CA GLY A 51 5.62 -16.66 -31.52
C GLY A 51 4.69 -15.49 -31.27
N VAL A 52 4.35 -14.75 -32.33
CA VAL A 52 3.56 -13.52 -32.25
C VAL A 52 2.34 -13.63 -33.15
N THR A 53 1.18 -13.20 -32.66
CA THR A 53 -0.06 -13.06 -33.43
C THR A 53 -0.37 -11.57 -33.64
N ASN A 54 -0.54 -11.14 -34.86
CA ASN A 54 -1.13 -9.86 -35.17
C ASN A 54 -2.65 -9.93 -34.93
N LEU A 55 -3.16 -9.23 -33.92
CA LEU A 55 -4.57 -9.30 -33.52
C LEU A 55 -5.53 -8.60 -34.50
N VAL A 56 -5.00 -7.87 -35.49
CA VAL A 56 -5.82 -7.22 -36.53
C VAL A 56 -6.03 -8.15 -37.71
N THR A 57 -4.96 -8.84 -38.15
CA THR A 57 -4.99 -9.71 -39.34
C THR A 57 -5.19 -11.18 -39.01
N GLY A 58 -4.90 -11.57 -37.75
CA GLY A 58 -4.85 -12.97 -37.34
C GLY A 58 -3.57 -13.71 -37.78
N GLU A 59 -2.66 -13.04 -38.45
CA GLU A 59 -1.40 -13.61 -38.92
C GLU A 59 -0.49 -13.99 -37.76
N LYS A 60 0.11 -15.17 -37.85
CA LYS A 60 1.10 -15.69 -36.90
C LYS A 60 2.49 -15.64 -37.51
N MET A 61 3.45 -15.15 -36.75
CA MET A 61 4.84 -15.07 -37.16
C MET A 61 5.78 -15.55 -36.07
N GLN A 62 6.98 -15.99 -36.44
CA GLN A 62 8.08 -16.25 -35.51
C GLN A 62 9.08 -15.11 -35.64
N MET A 63 9.43 -14.51 -34.51
CA MET A 63 10.39 -13.41 -34.45
C MET A 63 11.62 -13.87 -33.68
N PRO A 64 12.83 -13.83 -34.29
CA PRO A 64 14.06 -14.14 -33.55
C PRO A 64 14.41 -12.97 -32.61
N TYR A 65 15.16 -13.31 -31.55
CA TYR A 65 15.74 -12.32 -30.63
C TYR A 65 17.17 -12.70 -30.25
N ASP A 66 18.00 -11.73 -30.01
CA ASP A 66 19.31 -11.89 -29.39
C ASP A 66 19.17 -11.92 -27.88
N GLU A 67 18.42 -10.97 -27.33
CA GLU A 67 18.11 -10.82 -25.89
C GLU A 67 16.61 -10.54 -25.74
N LEU A 68 15.99 -11.11 -24.71
CA LEU A 68 14.55 -11.00 -24.45
C LEU A 68 14.27 -10.48 -23.05
N VAL A 69 13.46 -9.45 -22.93
CA VAL A 69 12.96 -8.95 -21.64
C VAL A 69 11.45 -9.20 -21.53
N LEU A 70 11.04 -9.95 -20.50
CA LEU A 70 9.63 -10.21 -20.19
C LEU A 70 9.11 -9.16 -19.21
N SER A 71 8.06 -8.45 -19.61
CA SER A 71 7.38 -7.47 -18.76
C SER A 71 5.86 -7.59 -18.87
N PRO A 72 5.27 -8.80 -18.65
CA PRO A 72 3.85 -9.05 -18.88
C PRO A 72 2.95 -8.40 -17.80
N GLY A 73 3.53 -8.00 -16.67
CA GLY A 73 2.81 -7.37 -15.56
C GLY A 73 1.98 -8.36 -14.74
N ALA A 74 0.83 -7.90 -14.26
CA ALA A 74 -0.08 -8.69 -13.46
C ALA A 74 -1.54 -8.50 -13.92
N ALA A 75 -2.39 -9.48 -13.75
CA ALA A 75 -3.81 -9.44 -14.04
C ALA A 75 -4.63 -9.24 -12.75
N PRO A 76 -5.78 -8.54 -12.80
CA PRO A 76 -6.70 -8.46 -11.66
C PRO A 76 -7.17 -9.87 -11.25
N LEU A 77 -7.30 -10.08 -9.95
CA LEU A 77 -7.93 -11.30 -9.47
C LEU A 77 -9.43 -11.26 -9.77
N ARG A 78 -9.90 -12.30 -10.45
CA ARG A 78 -11.30 -12.54 -10.75
C ARG A 78 -11.61 -13.98 -10.37
N PRO A 79 -12.05 -14.23 -9.13
CA PRO A 79 -12.26 -15.58 -8.63
C PRO A 79 -13.41 -16.25 -9.40
N PRO A 80 -13.34 -17.56 -9.62
CA PRO A 80 -14.41 -18.31 -10.26
C PRO A 80 -15.59 -18.47 -9.27
N MET A 81 -16.45 -17.44 -9.21
CA MET A 81 -17.63 -17.44 -8.36
C MET A 81 -18.90 -17.17 -9.18
N PRO A 82 -20.08 -17.67 -8.75
CA PRO A 82 -21.34 -17.38 -9.42
C PRO A 82 -21.57 -15.89 -9.59
N GLY A 83 -21.95 -15.47 -10.78
CA GLY A 83 -22.32 -14.08 -11.10
C GLY A 83 -21.16 -13.13 -11.32
N VAL A 84 -19.89 -13.60 -11.30
CA VAL A 84 -18.73 -12.73 -11.56
C VAL A 84 -18.75 -12.12 -12.98
N ASP A 85 -19.43 -12.76 -13.93
CA ASP A 85 -19.55 -12.32 -15.33
C ASP A 85 -20.86 -11.55 -15.62
N LEU A 86 -21.64 -11.24 -14.59
CA LEU A 86 -22.85 -10.43 -14.76
C LEU A 86 -22.51 -9.04 -15.30
N PRO A 87 -23.30 -8.47 -16.23
CA PRO A 87 -23.17 -7.09 -16.65
C PRO A 87 -23.21 -6.14 -15.45
N GLY A 88 -22.20 -5.26 -15.33
CA GLY A 88 -22.02 -4.38 -14.18
C GLY A 88 -21.06 -4.91 -13.10
N VAL A 89 -20.52 -6.12 -13.27
CA VAL A 89 -19.39 -6.62 -12.47
C VAL A 89 -18.09 -6.44 -13.26
N MET A 90 -17.20 -5.55 -12.80
CA MET A 90 -16.05 -5.09 -13.56
C MET A 90 -14.78 -5.13 -12.72
N THR A 91 -13.63 -5.13 -13.38
CA THR A 91 -12.30 -4.97 -12.81
C THR A 91 -11.62 -3.76 -13.44
N LEU A 92 -10.57 -3.22 -12.80
CA LEU A 92 -9.81 -2.08 -13.29
C LEU A 92 -8.33 -2.42 -13.41
N ARG A 93 -7.81 -2.41 -14.66
CA ARG A 93 -6.38 -2.67 -14.92
C ARG A 93 -5.82 -1.81 -16.07
N THR A 94 -6.62 -1.63 -17.13
CA THR A 94 -6.19 -1.01 -18.38
C THR A 94 -7.01 0.24 -18.67
N VAL A 95 -6.56 1.07 -19.63
CA VAL A 95 -7.34 2.21 -20.12
C VAL A 95 -8.68 1.76 -20.73
N PRO A 96 -8.73 0.68 -21.54
CA PRO A 96 -10.02 0.11 -21.97
C PRO A 96 -10.98 -0.24 -20.85
N ASP A 97 -10.50 -0.78 -19.71
CA ASP A 97 -11.36 -1.07 -18.55
C ASP A 97 -11.95 0.21 -17.97
N ALA A 98 -11.12 1.24 -17.78
CA ALA A 98 -11.58 2.53 -17.27
C ALA A 98 -12.61 3.18 -18.20
N ASN A 99 -12.40 3.08 -19.51
CA ASN A 99 -13.36 3.53 -20.52
C ASN A 99 -14.68 2.75 -20.44
N ALA A 100 -14.61 1.43 -20.27
CA ALA A 100 -15.79 0.58 -20.11
C ALA A 100 -16.57 0.95 -18.83
N ILE A 101 -15.88 1.19 -17.72
CA ILE A 101 -16.49 1.62 -16.45
C ILE A 101 -17.17 2.99 -16.62
N ARG A 102 -16.48 3.99 -17.19
CA ARG A 102 -17.06 5.32 -17.43
C ARG A 102 -18.31 5.25 -18.32
N ARG A 103 -18.24 4.47 -19.40
CA ARG A 103 -19.37 4.24 -20.29
C ARG A 103 -20.52 3.59 -19.57
N TYR A 104 -20.27 2.54 -18.80
CA TYR A 104 -21.30 1.85 -18.03
C TYR A 104 -21.98 2.79 -17.03
N ILE A 105 -21.21 3.61 -16.31
CA ILE A 105 -21.74 4.63 -15.38
C ILE A 105 -22.69 5.59 -16.09
N ALA A 106 -22.31 6.09 -17.26
CA ALA A 106 -23.12 7.04 -18.02
C ALA A 106 -24.38 6.42 -18.61
N GLU A 107 -24.26 5.26 -19.27
CA GLU A 107 -25.37 4.59 -19.96
C GLU A 107 -26.42 4.05 -18.98
N HIS A 108 -26.00 3.51 -17.82
CA HIS A 108 -26.89 2.93 -16.82
C HIS A 108 -27.26 3.89 -15.70
N LYS A 109 -26.77 5.16 -15.76
CA LYS A 109 -27.03 6.20 -14.75
C LYS A 109 -26.76 5.68 -13.34
N VAL A 110 -25.61 5.04 -13.16
CA VAL A 110 -25.17 4.42 -11.89
C VAL A 110 -25.30 5.43 -10.73
N ARG A 111 -25.98 5.03 -9.67
CA ARG A 111 -26.18 5.81 -8.45
C ARG A 111 -25.48 5.18 -7.25
N ARG A 112 -25.33 3.87 -7.27
CA ARG A 112 -24.71 3.08 -6.19
C ARG A 112 -23.65 2.16 -6.74
N ALA A 113 -22.48 2.19 -6.14
CA ALA A 113 -21.38 1.29 -6.45
C ALA A 113 -20.95 0.51 -5.21
N LEU A 114 -20.67 -0.76 -5.41
CA LEU A 114 -20.02 -1.61 -4.42
C LEU A 114 -18.58 -1.89 -4.88
N VAL A 115 -17.61 -1.59 -4.04
CA VAL A 115 -16.21 -1.95 -4.28
C VAL A 115 -15.86 -3.11 -3.37
N ILE A 116 -15.43 -4.23 -3.95
CA ILE A 116 -15.01 -5.42 -3.22
C ILE A 116 -13.48 -5.45 -3.21
N GLY A 117 -12.90 -5.31 -2.01
CA GLY A 117 -11.48 -5.14 -1.73
C GLY A 117 -11.12 -3.69 -1.40
N ALA A 118 -10.69 -3.45 -0.15
CA ALA A 118 -10.31 -2.14 0.39
C ALA A 118 -8.78 -1.95 0.45
N GLY A 119 -8.05 -2.43 -0.57
CA GLY A 119 -6.65 -2.11 -0.82
C GLY A 119 -6.49 -0.75 -1.52
N PHE A 120 -5.27 -0.40 -1.95
CA PHE A 120 -4.97 0.89 -2.61
C PHE A 120 -5.93 1.23 -3.76
N ILE A 121 -6.08 0.32 -4.73
CA ILE A 121 -6.94 0.55 -5.90
C ILE A 121 -8.40 0.70 -5.49
N GLY A 122 -8.88 -0.14 -4.56
CA GLY A 122 -10.26 -0.09 -4.09
C GLY A 122 -10.59 1.23 -3.41
N LEU A 123 -9.70 1.73 -2.55
CA LEU A 123 -9.86 3.01 -1.86
C LEU A 123 -9.81 4.21 -2.82
N GLU A 124 -8.84 4.23 -3.76
CA GLU A 124 -8.76 5.29 -4.78
C GLU A 124 -10.01 5.31 -5.69
N VAL A 125 -10.51 4.15 -6.08
CA VAL A 125 -11.75 4.05 -6.87
C VAL A 125 -12.95 4.51 -6.05
N ALA A 126 -13.04 4.10 -4.78
CA ALA A 126 -14.13 4.49 -3.89
C ALA A 126 -14.19 6.01 -3.70
N GLU A 127 -13.05 6.65 -3.41
CA GLU A 127 -12.95 8.12 -3.35
C GLU A 127 -13.44 8.79 -4.63
N ASN A 128 -12.90 8.35 -5.77
CA ASN A 128 -13.18 9.01 -7.04
C ASN A 128 -14.63 8.82 -7.50
N LEU A 129 -15.26 7.69 -7.23
CA LEU A 129 -16.70 7.49 -7.47
C LEU A 129 -17.55 8.35 -6.53
N GLN A 130 -17.19 8.43 -5.25
CA GLN A 130 -17.87 9.26 -4.25
C GLN A 130 -17.82 10.75 -4.64
N LEU A 131 -16.65 11.24 -5.05
CA LEU A 131 -16.46 12.61 -5.55
C LEU A 131 -17.24 12.88 -6.83
N ALA A 132 -17.48 11.85 -7.66
CA ALA A 132 -18.34 11.94 -8.84
C ALA A 132 -19.85 11.87 -8.51
N GLY A 133 -20.24 11.84 -7.23
CA GLY A 133 -21.64 11.83 -6.78
C GLY A 133 -22.32 10.46 -6.80
N ILE A 134 -21.56 9.38 -6.82
CA ILE A 134 -22.04 8.00 -6.72
C ILE A 134 -21.93 7.55 -5.25
N GLU A 135 -23.01 7.04 -4.67
CA GLU A 135 -23.01 6.44 -3.34
C GLU A 135 -22.14 5.17 -3.36
N VAL A 136 -21.12 5.09 -2.49
CA VAL A 136 -20.16 4.00 -2.49
C VAL A 136 -20.21 3.21 -1.18
N SER A 137 -20.16 1.90 -1.30
CA SER A 137 -19.89 0.98 -0.19
C SER A 137 -18.67 0.13 -0.48
N LEU A 138 -17.91 -0.18 0.56
CA LEU A 138 -16.72 -1.02 0.51
C LEU A 138 -16.95 -2.32 1.27
N VAL A 139 -16.44 -3.41 0.72
CA VAL A 139 -16.40 -4.72 1.38
C VAL A 139 -14.96 -5.23 1.36
N GLU A 140 -14.44 -5.64 2.52
CA GLU A 140 -13.09 -6.15 2.67
C GLU A 140 -13.12 -7.55 3.33
N GLY A 141 -12.37 -8.49 2.76
CA GLY A 141 -12.24 -9.85 3.29
C GLY A 141 -11.36 -9.93 4.55
N GLY A 142 -10.42 -9.02 4.69
CA GLY A 142 -9.56 -8.89 5.86
C GLY A 142 -10.26 -8.27 7.07
N SER A 143 -9.53 -8.20 8.18
CA SER A 143 -10.02 -7.63 9.45
C SER A 143 -10.13 -6.11 9.46
N HIS A 144 -9.49 -5.43 8.52
CA HIS A 144 -9.48 -3.96 8.40
C HIS A 144 -9.17 -3.54 6.96
N VAL A 145 -9.44 -2.27 6.63
CA VAL A 145 -9.08 -1.68 5.34
C VAL A 145 -7.57 -1.48 5.22
N LEU A 146 -7.09 -1.41 3.98
CA LEU A 146 -5.68 -1.17 3.64
C LEU A 146 -4.73 -2.15 4.37
N PRO A 147 -4.75 -3.45 4.03
CA PRO A 147 -4.02 -4.51 4.74
C PRO A 147 -2.53 -4.27 5.02
N PRO A 148 -1.79 -3.41 4.28
CA PRO A 148 -0.43 -3.03 4.67
C PRO A 148 -0.32 -2.14 5.91
N LEU A 149 -1.40 -1.57 6.43
CA LEU A 149 -1.43 -0.92 7.75
C LEU A 149 -1.58 -1.95 8.87
N ASP A 150 -1.23 -1.55 10.08
CA ASP A 150 -1.70 -2.24 11.29
C ASP A 150 -3.17 -1.93 11.55
N ALA A 151 -3.90 -2.85 12.17
CA ALA A 151 -5.32 -2.68 12.47
C ALA A 151 -5.64 -1.36 13.22
N HIS A 152 -4.77 -0.97 14.18
CA HIS A 152 -4.94 0.31 14.89
C HIS A 152 -4.78 1.51 13.96
N MET A 153 -3.78 1.51 13.08
CA MET A 153 -3.58 2.63 12.14
C MET A 153 -4.69 2.68 11.09
N SER A 154 -5.31 1.55 10.76
CA SER A 154 -6.43 1.48 9.83
C SER A 154 -7.68 2.22 10.36
N THR A 155 -7.86 2.36 11.69
CA THR A 155 -9.01 3.09 12.26
C THR A 155 -9.10 4.53 11.78
N TYR A 156 -7.97 5.21 11.56
CA TYR A 156 -7.95 6.55 10.98
C TYR A 156 -8.48 6.59 9.55
N VAL A 157 -8.30 5.50 8.80
CA VAL A 157 -8.84 5.38 7.44
C VAL A 157 -10.34 5.09 7.49
N ASP A 158 -10.80 4.25 8.41
CA ASP A 158 -12.22 3.96 8.61
C ASP A 158 -13.00 5.23 9.00
N GLU A 159 -12.48 6.03 9.93
CA GLU A 159 -13.04 7.32 10.32
C GLU A 159 -13.11 8.30 9.15
N LEU A 160 -12.07 8.34 8.32
CA LEU A 160 -12.01 9.20 7.14
C LEU A 160 -13.07 8.77 6.10
N LEU A 161 -13.23 7.48 5.85
CA LEU A 161 -14.24 6.93 4.94
C LEU A 161 -15.66 7.24 5.44
N ALA A 162 -15.91 7.00 6.74
CA ALA A 162 -17.19 7.28 7.37
C ALA A 162 -17.56 8.78 7.32
N ALA A 163 -16.59 9.67 7.56
CA ALA A 163 -16.78 11.11 7.44
C ALA A 163 -17.17 11.58 6.03
N HIS A 164 -16.85 10.78 5.00
CA HIS A 164 -17.23 11.05 3.62
C HIS A 164 -18.41 10.17 3.13
N GLY A 165 -19.11 9.51 4.05
CA GLY A 165 -20.33 8.76 3.74
C GLY A 165 -20.08 7.42 3.04
N ILE A 166 -18.86 6.87 3.09
CA ILE A 166 -18.55 5.55 2.56
C ILE A 166 -18.71 4.51 3.68
N GLY A 167 -19.69 3.61 3.51
CA GLY A 167 -19.87 2.47 4.39
C GLY A 167 -18.84 1.38 4.13
N VAL A 168 -18.26 0.82 5.20
CA VAL A 168 -17.25 -0.25 5.11
C VAL A 168 -17.70 -1.48 5.89
N GLU A 169 -17.64 -2.65 5.26
CA GLU A 169 -17.85 -3.94 5.90
C GLU A 169 -16.58 -4.79 5.80
N VAL A 170 -15.93 -5.06 6.92
CA VAL A 170 -14.73 -5.91 7.02
C VAL A 170 -15.06 -7.35 7.40
N GLY A 171 -14.14 -8.28 7.16
CA GLY A 171 -14.33 -9.71 7.43
C GLY A 171 -15.37 -10.37 6.54
N LYS A 172 -15.70 -9.76 5.39
CA LYS A 172 -16.74 -10.24 4.48
C LYS A 172 -16.14 -10.73 3.16
N ILE A 173 -16.15 -12.02 2.96
CA ILE A 173 -15.70 -12.65 1.71
C ILE A 173 -16.93 -13.02 0.89
N ALA A 174 -17.09 -12.43 -0.28
CA ALA A 174 -18.16 -12.77 -1.21
C ALA A 174 -17.91 -14.17 -1.82
N LYS A 175 -18.91 -15.02 -1.81
CA LYS A 175 -18.94 -16.34 -2.49
C LYS A 175 -19.65 -16.28 -3.84
N GLY A 176 -20.39 -15.21 -4.10
CA GLY A 176 -21.10 -15.00 -5.35
C GLY A 176 -21.68 -13.60 -5.47
N ILE A 177 -22.13 -13.31 -6.67
CA ILE A 177 -22.85 -12.07 -7.01
C ILE A 177 -24.15 -12.51 -7.70
N ARG A 178 -25.25 -11.86 -7.37
CA ARG A 178 -26.54 -12.13 -7.99
C ARG A 178 -27.19 -10.83 -8.48
N ARG A 179 -28.10 -10.96 -9.41
CA ARG A 179 -29.00 -9.87 -9.81
C ARG A 179 -30.30 -9.98 -9.03
N CYS A 180 -30.66 -8.89 -8.34
CA CYS A 180 -31.91 -8.77 -7.59
C CYS A 180 -33.11 -8.54 -8.51
N GLU A 181 -34.34 -8.67 -8.01
CA GLU A 181 -35.58 -8.46 -8.77
C GLU A 181 -35.70 -7.04 -9.36
N ASN A 182 -35.15 -6.05 -8.66
CA ASN A 182 -35.10 -4.65 -9.13
C ASN A 182 -33.99 -4.37 -10.15
N GLY A 183 -33.27 -5.41 -10.60
CA GLY A 183 -32.21 -5.33 -11.58
C GLY A 183 -30.83 -4.96 -11.03
N ARG A 184 -30.69 -4.61 -9.74
CA ARG A 184 -29.43 -4.34 -9.09
C ARG A 184 -28.60 -5.59 -8.81
N LEU A 185 -27.33 -5.38 -8.54
CA LEU A 185 -26.37 -6.41 -8.19
C LEU A 185 -26.20 -6.48 -6.68
N GLN A 186 -25.98 -7.67 -6.14
CA GLN A 186 -25.71 -7.89 -4.73
C GLN A 186 -24.66 -8.99 -4.57
N ALA A 187 -23.59 -8.71 -3.83
CA ALA A 187 -22.64 -9.74 -3.39
C ALA A 187 -23.17 -10.47 -2.16
N TYR A 188 -22.88 -11.76 -2.02
CA TYR A 188 -23.39 -12.58 -0.92
C TYR A 188 -22.41 -13.68 -0.52
N ASN A 189 -22.61 -14.19 0.68
CA ASN A 189 -22.12 -15.50 1.14
C ASN A 189 -23.22 -16.20 1.96
N ASP A 190 -22.91 -17.28 2.66
CA ASP A 190 -23.90 -18.11 3.38
C ASP A 190 -24.61 -17.35 4.52
N THR A 191 -23.99 -16.31 5.07
CA THR A 191 -24.46 -15.60 6.26
C THR A 191 -24.62 -14.09 6.07
N TRP A 192 -24.31 -13.59 4.88
CA TRP A 192 -24.25 -12.16 4.64
C TRP A 192 -24.65 -11.80 3.19
N ASN A 193 -25.26 -10.67 3.05
CA ASN A 193 -25.53 -10.00 1.76
C ASN A 193 -25.06 -8.55 1.85
N SER A 194 -24.39 -8.06 0.81
CA SER A 194 -24.03 -6.66 0.70
C SER A 194 -25.25 -5.77 0.49
N VAL A 195 -25.05 -4.47 0.51
CA VAL A 195 -25.97 -3.52 -0.09
C VAL A 195 -26.14 -3.82 -1.59
N GLU A 196 -27.31 -3.46 -2.13
CA GLU A 196 -27.56 -3.55 -3.56
C GLU A 196 -26.91 -2.38 -4.30
N ALA A 197 -26.26 -2.65 -5.42
CA ALA A 197 -25.53 -1.68 -6.22
C ALA A 197 -25.87 -1.80 -7.70
N ASP A 198 -25.72 -0.71 -8.44
CA ASP A 198 -25.86 -0.67 -9.89
C ASP A 198 -24.56 -1.13 -10.59
N LEU A 199 -23.42 -1.01 -9.88
CA LEU A 199 -22.08 -1.37 -10.34
C LEU A 199 -21.32 -2.07 -9.21
N ILE A 200 -20.62 -3.17 -9.52
CA ILE A 200 -19.68 -3.83 -8.61
C ILE A 200 -18.30 -3.78 -9.23
N LEU A 201 -17.31 -3.26 -8.48
CA LEU A 201 -15.91 -3.24 -8.88
C LEU A 201 -15.11 -4.20 -8.00
N LEU A 202 -14.44 -5.17 -8.65
CA LEU A 202 -13.58 -6.14 -7.96
C LEU A 202 -12.16 -5.57 -7.89
N SER A 203 -11.69 -5.28 -6.68
CA SER A 203 -10.36 -4.73 -6.37
C SER A 203 -9.60 -5.59 -5.35
N ILE A 204 -9.79 -6.91 -5.42
CA ILE A 204 -9.30 -7.90 -4.45
C ILE A 204 -7.84 -8.32 -4.68
N GLY A 205 -7.08 -7.53 -5.41
CA GLY A 205 -5.66 -7.75 -5.68
C GLY A 205 -5.37 -8.19 -7.12
N VAL A 206 -4.09 -8.48 -7.36
CA VAL A 206 -3.56 -8.88 -8.67
C VAL A 206 -2.73 -10.16 -8.56
N ARG A 207 -2.66 -10.92 -9.64
CA ARG A 207 -1.75 -12.05 -9.79
C ARG A 207 -0.72 -11.78 -10.88
N PRO A 208 0.54 -12.23 -10.72
CA PRO A 208 1.54 -12.15 -11.77
C PRO A 208 1.08 -12.83 -13.04
N GLU A 209 1.35 -12.25 -14.21
CA GLU A 209 1.11 -12.91 -15.48
C GLU A 209 2.34 -13.75 -15.84
N ILE A 210 2.22 -15.06 -15.62
CA ILE A 210 3.34 -16.02 -15.74
C ILE A 210 3.17 -17.03 -16.86
N THR A 211 2.05 -17.02 -17.55
CA THR A 211 1.67 -18.06 -18.51
C THR A 211 2.73 -18.28 -19.59
N LEU A 212 3.24 -17.20 -20.19
CA LEU A 212 4.30 -17.30 -21.19
C LEU A 212 5.59 -17.89 -20.62
N ALA A 213 6.00 -17.43 -19.46
CA ALA A 213 7.23 -17.89 -18.79
C ALA A 213 7.12 -19.38 -18.41
N GLN A 214 5.97 -19.78 -17.85
CA GLN A 214 5.72 -21.16 -17.45
C GLN A 214 5.70 -22.10 -18.66
N ASN A 215 5.03 -21.72 -19.75
CA ASN A 215 4.98 -22.51 -20.99
C ASN A 215 6.34 -22.60 -21.68
N ALA A 216 7.21 -21.61 -21.50
CA ALA A 216 8.60 -21.62 -21.99
C ALA A 216 9.56 -22.41 -21.08
N GLY A 217 9.07 -23.03 -19.99
CA GLY A 217 9.89 -23.78 -19.03
C GLY A 217 10.75 -22.92 -18.12
N LEU A 218 10.47 -21.62 -18.01
CA LEU A 218 11.18 -20.76 -17.08
C LEU A 218 10.79 -21.07 -15.64
N ARG A 219 11.75 -20.94 -14.73
CA ARG A 219 11.53 -21.18 -13.30
C ARG A 219 10.52 -20.18 -12.73
N ILE A 220 9.49 -20.69 -12.06
CA ILE A 220 8.56 -19.92 -11.23
C ILE A 220 9.02 -20.05 -9.79
N GLY A 221 9.12 -18.92 -9.10
CA GLY A 221 9.56 -18.84 -7.71
C GLY A 221 8.45 -19.23 -6.73
N GLU A 222 8.82 -19.33 -5.47
CA GLU A 222 7.92 -19.73 -4.37
C GLU A 222 6.74 -18.76 -4.13
N THR A 223 6.87 -17.52 -4.57
CA THR A 223 5.78 -16.54 -4.49
C THR A 223 4.76 -16.66 -5.63
N GLY A 224 4.95 -17.63 -6.54
CA GLY A 224 4.12 -17.80 -7.73
C GLY A 224 4.37 -16.76 -8.83
N ALA A 225 5.52 -16.06 -8.80
CA ALA A 225 5.98 -15.12 -9.82
C ALA A 225 7.21 -15.68 -10.55
N ILE A 226 7.60 -15.07 -11.68
CA ILE A 226 8.80 -15.47 -12.42
C ILE A 226 10.03 -15.29 -11.51
N TRP A 227 10.80 -16.33 -11.36
CA TRP A 227 12.08 -16.25 -10.64
C TRP A 227 13.12 -15.50 -11.45
N VAL A 228 13.83 -14.58 -10.81
CA VAL A 228 14.97 -13.86 -11.36
C VAL A 228 16.09 -13.76 -10.34
N ASP A 229 17.33 -13.64 -10.81
CA ASP A 229 18.47 -13.31 -9.96
C ASP A 229 18.54 -11.79 -9.69
N GLU A 230 19.60 -11.35 -9.02
CA GLU A 230 19.87 -9.94 -8.70
C GLU A 230 20.10 -9.05 -9.94
N HIS A 231 20.39 -9.65 -11.09
CA HIS A 231 20.57 -8.98 -12.38
C HIS A 231 19.32 -9.00 -13.25
N MET A 232 18.20 -9.49 -12.70
CA MET A 232 16.91 -9.69 -13.38
C MET A 232 16.95 -10.79 -14.45
N ARG A 233 17.97 -11.66 -14.49
CA ARG A 233 18.04 -12.80 -15.38
C ARG A 233 17.08 -13.90 -14.92
N THR A 234 16.39 -14.51 -15.87
CA THR A 234 15.58 -15.71 -15.60
C THR A 234 16.45 -16.96 -15.56
N SER A 235 15.81 -18.13 -15.44
CA SER A 235 16.50 -19.42 -15.52
C SER A 235 16.99 -19.78 -16.93
N ALA A 236 16.60 -19.05 -17.96
CA ALA A 236 17.06 -19.27 -19.33
C ALA A 236 18.07 -18.19 -19.74
N PRO A 237 19.21 -18.57 -20.33
CA PRO A 237 20.21 -17.62 -20.82
C PRO A 237 19.63 -16.69 -21.90
N GLY A 238 19.97 -15.40 -21.83
CA GLY A 238 19.48 -14.38 -22.77
C GLY A 238 18.02 -14.00 -22.56
N VAL A 239 17.44 -14.33 -21.39
CA VAL A 239 16.06 -13.97 -21.03
C VAL A 239 16.01 -13.33 -19.66
N TRP A 240 15.53 -12.09 -19.59
CA TRP A 240 15.29 -11.31 -18.37
C TRP A 240 13.80 -11.20 -18.10
N ALA A 241 13.43 -10.88 -16.86
CA ALA A 241 12.05 -10.53 -16.52
C ALA A 241 12.03 -9.40 -15.48
N VAL A 242 11.05 -8.49 -15.61
CA VAL A 242 10.93 -7.30 -14.77
C VAL A 242 9.46 -6.95 -14.47
N GLY A 243 9.24 -6.12 -13.46
CA GLY A 243 7.94 -5.56 -13.11
C GLY A 243 7.06 -6.48 -12.25
N ASP A 244 5.74 -6.31 -12.37
CA ASP A 244 4.77 -6.94 -11.47
C ASP A 244 4.71 -8.49 -11.60
N ALA A 245 5.35 -9.03 -12.65
CA ALA A 245 5.36 -10.47 -12.91
C ALA A 245 6.47 -11.22 -12.18
N VAL A 246 7.44 -10.52 -11.57
CA VAL A 246 8.64 -11.16 -11.01
C VAL A 246 8.63 -11.26 -9.50
N GLN A 247 9.33 -12.28 -8.99
CA GLN A 247 9.68 -12.41 -7.59
C GLN A 247 10.85 -11.48 -7.26
N THR A 248 10.84 -10.94 -6.06
CA THR A 248 11.94 -10.11 -5.54
C THR A 248 12.24 -10.46 -4.10
N THR A 249 13.26 -9.82 -3.51
CA THR A 249 13.66 -10.02 -2.11
C THR A 249 13.23 -8.85 -1.25
N ASN A 250 12.61 -9.12 -0.11
CA ASN A 250 12.39 -8.12 0.93
C ASN A 250 13.70 -7.87 1.66
N ARG A 251 14.20 -6.64 1.65
CA ARG A 251 15.52 -6.29 2.23
C ARG A 251 15.57 -6.37 3.75
N ILE A 252 14.43 -6.33 4.42
CA ILE A 252 14.35 -6.34 5.88
C ILE A 252 14.40 -7.78 6.39
N THR A 253 13.66 -8.69 5.73
CA THR A 253 13.54 -10.10 6.14
C THR A 253 14.50 -11.03 5.39
N GLY A 254 15.02 -10.62 4.24
CA GLY A 254 15.75 -11.49 3.31
C GLY A 254 14.88 -12.51 2.57
N GLN A 255 13.57 -12.52 2.81
CA GLN A 255 12.66 -13.48 2.20
C GLN A 255 12.17 -13.04 0.82
N SER A 256 11.80 -14.02 0.01
CA SER A 256 11.15 -13.76 -1.28
C SER A 256 9.81 -13.08 -1.08
N THR A 257 9.53 -12.11 -1.94
CA THR A 257 8.27 -11.36 -1.94
C THR A 257 7.85 -10.96 -3.36
N ARG A 258 6.69 -10.36 -3.46
CA ARG A 258 6.19 -9.68 -4.67
C ARG A 258 5.75 -8.27 -4.30
N LEU A 259 6.09 -7.31 -5.14
CA LEU A 259 5.66 -5.94 -4.93
C LEU A 259 5.33 -5.30 -6.30
N ALA A 260 4.04 -5.29 -6.64
CA ALA A 260 3.53 -4.74 -7.89
C ALA A 260 3.45 -3.21 -7.82
N MET A 261 4.60 -2.54 -8.00
CA MET A 261 4.72 -1.08 -7.93
C MET A 261 5.61 -0.53 -9.05
N ALA A 262 5.15 0.56 -9.66
CA ALA A 262 5.82 1.19 -10.80
C ALA A 262 7.29 1.59 -10.52
N GLY A 263 7.58 2.12 -9.32
CA GLY A 263 8.93 2.50 -8.93
C GLY A 263 9.89 1.31 -8.83
N VAL A 264 9.39 0.14 -8.43
CA VAL A 264 10.13 -1.12 -8.40
C VAL A 264 10.39 -1.60 -9.83
N ALA A 265 9.34 -1.65 -10.66
CA ALA A 265 9.44 -2.07 -12.06
C ALA A 265 10.46 -1.25 -12.85
N GLN A 266 10.49 0.08 -12.66
CA GLN A 266 11.46 0.96 -13.33
C GLN A 266 12.92 0.68 -12.90
N LYS A 267 13.15 0.43 -11.60
CA LYS A 267 14.50 0.07 -11.11
C LYS A 267 14.95 -1.28 -11.66
N GLN A 268 14.06 -2.26 -11.70
CA GLN A 268 14.33 -3.57 -12.28
C GLN A 268 14.62 -3.48 -13.79
N ALA A 269 13.84 -2.70 -14.54
CA ALA A 269 14.06 -2.47 -15.96
C ALA A 269 15.44 -1.83 -16.22
N ARG A 270 15.87 -0.89 -15.37
CA ARG A 270 17.19 -0.29 -15.47
C ARG A 270 18.29 -1.32 -15.23
N VAL A 271 18.16 -2.17 -14.21
CA VAL A 271 19.14 -3.23 -13.90
C VAL A 271 19.24 -4.22 -15.07
N ALA A 272 18.11 -4.69 -15.61
CA ALA A 272 18.10 -5.58 -16.77
C ALA A 272 18.79 -4.95 -17.98
N ALA A 273 18.50 -3.68 -18.28
CA ALA A 273 19.10 -2.98 -19.39
C ALA A 273 20.64 -2.78 -19.22
N ASP A 274 21.09 -2.48 -18.00
CA ASP A 274 22.52 -2.33 -17.71
C ASP A 274 23.24 -3.69 -17.81
N ASP A 275 22.63 -4.78 -17.33
CA ASP A 275 23.18 -6.13 -17.44
C ASP A 275 23.27 -6.60 -18.90
N ILE A 276 22.22 -6.39 -19.71
CA ILE A 276 22.24 -6.66 -21.16
C ILE A 276 23.37 -5.88 -21.86
N ALA A 277 23.62 -4.65 -21.42
CA ALA A 277 24.67 -3.79 -21.95
C ALA A 277 26.08 -4.14 -21.43
N GLY A 278 26.23 -5.21 -20.62
CA GLY A 278 27.50 -5.63 -20.03
C GLY A 278 28.00 -4.70 -18.91
N ARG A 279 27.12 -3.89 -18.32
CA ARG A 279 27.46 -3.01 -17.19
C ARG A 279 27.09 -3.69 -15.87
N PRO A 280 27.91 -3.58 -14.81
CA PRO A 280 27.55 -4.14 -13.51
C PRO A 280 26.33 -3.41 -12.93
N ALA A 281 25.28 -4.16 -12.64
CA ALA A 281 24.08 -3.65 -12.01
C ALA A 281 23.38 -4.75 -11.21
N GLU A 282 22.86 -4.41 -10.03
CA GLU A 282 22.16 -5.32 -9.15
C GLU A 282 20.89 -4.69 -8.59
N PHE A 283 19.81 -5.45 -8.58
CA PHE A 283 18.60 -5.09 -7.88
C PHE A 283 18.63 -5.65 -6.45
N ARG A 284 18.82 -4.77 -5.48
CA ARG A 284 19.04 -5.16 -4.07
C ARG A 284 17.73 -5.53 -3.34
N GLY A 285 16.61 -5.64 -4.02
CA GLY A 285 15.31 -5.92 -3.42
C GLY A 285 14.55 -4.67 -2.98
N VAL A 286 13.47 -4.88 -2.21
CA VAL A 286 12.49 -3.86 -1.84
C VAL A 286 12.35 -3.72 -0.33
N VAL A 287 11.97 -2.54 0.14
CA VAL A 287 11.57 -2.29 1.54
C VAL A 287 10.04 -2.15 1.69
N GLY A 288 9.29 -2.03 0.59
CA GLY A 288 7.82 -1.97 0.64
C GLY A 288 7.26 -0.57 0.93
N THR A 289 7.77 0.47 0.24
CA THR A 289 7.29 1.85 0.44
C THR A 289 6.09 2.14 -0.43
N ALA A 290 5.03 2.70 0.19
CA ALA A 290 3.78 3.05 -0.48
C ALA A 290 3.16 4.32 0.08
N VAL A 291 2.37 4.99 -0.74
CA VAL A 291 1.57 6.16 -0.35
C VAL A 291 0.21 6.12 -1.03
N LEU A 292 -0.80 6.53 -0.29
CA LEU A 292 -2.17 6.76 -0.74
C LEU A 292 -2.58 8.16 -0.27
N ARG A 293 -3.27 8.90 -1.13
CA ARG A 293 -3.96 10.11 -0.71
C ARG A 293 -5.46 9.88 -0.83
N LEU A 294 -6.19 10.08 0.27
CA LEU A 294 -7.62 9.82 0.37
C LEU A 294 -8.28 11.03 1.02
N PHE A 295 -9.20 11.68 0.34
CA PHE A 295 -9.92 12.90 0.80
C PHE A 295 -8.99 13.96 1.40
N GLY A 296 -7.87 14.20 0.73
CA GLY A 296 -6.88 15.18 1.17
C GLY A 296 -5.95 14.73 2.29
N THR A 297 -6.18 13.56 2.87
CA THR A 297 -5.30 12.94 3.88
C THR A 297 -4.30 12.01 3.20
N THR A 298 -3.03 12.14 3.57
CA THR A 298 -1.94 11.28 3.10
C THR A 298 -1.75 10.12 4.07
N ILE A 299 -1.78 8.90 3.54
CA ILE A 299 -1.51 7.64 4.26
C ILE A 299 -0.27 7.06 3.61
N SER A 300 0.81 6.91 4.36
CA SER A 300 2.09 6.46 3.83
C SER A 300 2.74 5.43 4.75
N MET A 301 3.47 4.49 4.17
CA MET A 301 4.09 3.40 4.90
C MET A 301 5.34 2.89 4.21
N THR A 302 6.24 2.30 4.98
CA THR A 302 7.43 1.62 4.50
C THR A 302 7.85 0.53 5.48
N GLY A 303 8.43 -0.54 4.98
CA GLY A 303 8.88 -1.66 5.80
C GLY A 303 7.78 -2.63 6.20
N LEU A 304 7.90 -3.19 7.39
CA LEU A 304 7.02 -4.19 7.96
C LEU A 304 6.05 -3.55 8.97
N ASN A 305 4.83 -3.99 8.97
CA ASN A 305 3.87 -3.70 10.02
C ASN A 305 3.87 -4.81 11.10
N ILE A 306 3.25 -4.54 12.25
CA ILE A 306 3.16 -5.46 13.39
C ILE A 306 2.45 -6.74 12.99
N ASP A 307 1.36 -6.65 12.24
CA ASP A 307 0.59 -7.82 11.80
C ASP A 307 1.43 -8.78 10.95
N THR A 308 2.34 -8.25 10.14
CA THR A 308 3.26 -9.05 9.32
C THR A 308 4.32 -9.74 10.19
N LEU A 309 4.89 -9.03 11.15
CA LEU A 309 5.87 -9.57 12.11
C LEU A 309 5.25 -10.66 12.95
N THR A 310 4.07 -10.42 13.54
CA THR A 310 3.34 -11.39 14.35
C THR A 310 3.01 -12.66 13.55
N ARG A 311 2.50 -12.52 12.32
CA ARG A 311 2.20 -13.67 11.44
C ARG A 311 3.43 -14.46 11.05
N SER A 312 4.59 -13.83 10.96
CA SER A 312 5.85 -14.54 10.69
C SER A 312 6.45 -15.22 11.93
N GLY A 313 5.86 -15.05 13.10
CA GLY A 313 6.38 -15.55 14.38
C GLY A 313 7.58 -14.75 14.90
N ASP A 314 7.84 -13.58 14.33
CA ASP A 314 8.89 -12.68 14.80
C ASP A 314 8.39 -11.94 16.05
N SER A 315 9.08 -12.14 17.18
CA SER A 315 8.76 -11.49 18.47
C SER A 315 9.80 -10.46 18.91
N ASP A 316 10.91 -10.33 18.15
CA ASP A 316 11.98 -9.35 18.43
C ASP A 316 11.67 -8.01 17.79
N TYR A 317 10.51 -7.44 18.11
CA TYR A 317 10.15 -6.09 17.68
C TYR A 317 9.52 -5.30 18.82
N GLU A 318 9.60 -3.99 18.67
CA GLU A 318 8.92 -3.01 19.49
C GLU A 318 8.42 -1.88 18.60
N TYR A 319 7.47 -1.09 19.08
CA TYR A 319 6.97 0.06 18.34
C TYR A 319 6.69 1.24 19.25
N VAL A 320 6.68 2.40 18.65
CA VAL A 320 6.27 3.66 19.30
C VAL A 320 5.28 4.39 18.41
N ASP A 321 4.20 4.83 19.02
CA ASP A 321 3.21 5.68 18.40
C ASP A 321 3.44 7.15 18.79
N GLY A 322 3.14 8.06 17.87
CA GLY A 322 3.23 9.49 18.12
C GLY A 322 2.24 10.30 17.29
N HIS A 323 1.78 11.41 17.89
CA HIS A 323 0.79 12.31 17.33
C HIS A 323 1.37 13.74 17.24
N HIS A 324 2.43 13.88 16.45
CA HIS A 324 3.18 15.12 16.38
C HIS A 324 2.57 16.08 15.35
N ALA A 325 2.65 17.39 15.64
CA ALA A 325 2.31 18.40 14.65
C ALA A 325 3.27 18.31 13.44
N GLN A 326 2.73 18.47 12.23
CA GLN A 326 3.54 18.42 11.00
C GLN A 326 4.55 19.57 10.91
N HIS A 327 4.29 20.70 11.56
CA HIS A 327 5.20 21.83 11.74
C HIS A 327 4.95 22.51 13.09
N VAL A 328 5.75 23.51 13.44
CA VAL A 328 5.63 24.23 14.71
C VAL A 328 4.26 24.88 14.89
N GLY A 329 3.68 24.75 16.10
CA GLY A 329 2.32 25.20 16.39
C GLY A 329 2.10 26.72 16.36
N TYR A 330 3.16 27.52 16.44
CA TYR A 330 3.03 28.99 16.33
C TYR A 330 2.88 29.45 14.86
N TYR A 331 3.15 28.59 13.87
CA TYR A 331 2.86 28.89 12.48
C TYR A 331 1.45 28.37 12.11
N PRO A 332 0.62 29.19 11.43
CA PRO A 332 -0.76 28.81 11.14
C PRO A 332 -0.89 27.56 10.28
N GLY A 333 -1.93 26.75 10.56
CA GLY A 333 -2.29 25.59 9.75
C GLY A 333 -1.61 24.28 10.17
N ALA A 334 -0.97 24.24 11.33
CA ALA A 334 -0.42 23.02 11.90
C ALA A 334 -1.52 21.94 12.02
N SER A 335 -1.21 20.74 11.56
CA SER A 335 -2.09 19.57 11.63
C SER A 335 -1.34 18.36 12.17
N PRO A 336 -2.02 17.42 12.83
CA PRO A 336 -1.35 16.25 13.37
C PRO A 336 -0.87 15.30 12.27
N ILE A 337 0.23 14.61 12.56
CA ILE A 337 0.65 13.39 11.90
C ILE A 337 0.55 12.28 12.95
N HIS A 338 -0.28 11.29 12.68
CA HIS A 338 -0.34 10.06 13.44
C HIS A 338 0.67 9.10 12.83
N ALA A 339 1.65 8.68 13.62
CA ALA A 339 2.73 7.86 13.09
C ALA A 339 3.11 6.74 14.04
N ARG A 340 3.54 5.62 13.46
CA ARG A 340 4.08 4.45 14.14
C ARG A 340 5.46 4.13 13.59
N LEU A 341 6.44 3.97 14.46
CA LEU A 341 7.78 3.48 14.15
C LEU A 341 7.96 2.10 14.75
N VAL A 342 8.34 1.11 13.94
CA VAL A 342 8.59 -0.27 14.34
C VAL A 342 10.09 -0.55 14.23
N TYR A 343 10.68 -1.16 15.26
CA TYR A 343 12.12 -1.41 15.34
C TYR A 343 12.44 -2.74 16.08
N ARG A 344 13.65 -3.26 15.90
CA ARG A 344 14.17 -4.42 16.63
C ARG A 344 14.41 -4.06 18.09
N ARG A 345 13.85 -4.84 19.00
CA ARG A 345 14.07 -4.69 20.45
C ARG A 345 15.52 -4.99 20.84
N SER A 346 16.16 -5.96 20.17
CA SER A 346 17.50 -6.40 20.51
C SER A 346 18.61 -5.42 20.10
N ASN A 347 18.41 -4.58 19.08
CA ASN A 347 19.48 -3.75 18.53
C ASN A 347 19.05 -2.41 17.91
N GLY A 348 17.78 -2.05 18.02
CA GLY A 348 17.25 -0.80 17.50
C GLY A 348 17.13 -0.68 15.97
N LYS A 349 17.39 -1.75 15.20
CA LYS A 349 17.31 -1.73 13.75
C LYS A 349 15.88 -1.34 13.32
N LEU A 350 15.75 -0.41 12.38
CA LEU A 350 14.47 -0.02 11.81
C LEU A 350 13.82 -1.20 11.08
N LEU A 351 12.52 -1.41 11.29
CA LEU A 351 11.72 -2.45 10.66
C LEU A 351 10.60 -1.88 9.81
N GLY A 352 9.96 -0.81 10.25
CA GLY A 352 8.84 -0.23 9.54
C GLY A 352 8.42 1.13 10.07
N TYR A 353 7.63 1.82 9.24
CA TYR A 353 7.06 3.11 9.59
C TYR A 353 5.75 3.34 8.85
N THR A 354 4.79 3.89 9.57
CA THR A 354 3.50 4.34 9.02
C THR A 354 3.25 5.76 9.46
N ALA A 355 2.72 6.60 8.56
CA ALA A 355 2.30 7.96 8.90
C ALA A 355 1.01 8.33 8.18
N ILE A 356 0.09 8.97 8.91
CA ILE A 356 -1.20 9.44 8.44
C ILE A 356 -1.35 10.91 8.83
N GLY A 357 -1.65 11.79 7.87
CA GLY A 357 -1.83 13.21 8.13
C GLY A 357 -2.17 13.99 6.88
N LYS A 358 -2.68 15.21 7.05
CA LYS A 358 -3.04 16.09 5.92
C LYS A 358 -1.83 16.52 5.10
N SER A 359 -0.69 16.68 5.75
CA SER A 359 0.54 17.16 5.14
C SER A 359 1.77 16.55 5.80
N GLY A 360 2.88 16.41 5.06
CA GLY A 360 4.19 16.03 5.58
C GLY A 360 4.38 14.53 5.94
N ALA A 361 3.35 13.69 5.84
CA ALA A 361 3.46 12.25 6.13
C ALA A 361 4.39 11.55 5.14
N ALA A 362 4.17 11.70 3.83
CA ALA A 362 4.97 11.04 2.79
C ALA A 362 6.46 11.44 2.87
N ARG A 363 6.77 12.71 3.08
CA ARG A 363 8.16 13.19 3.23
C ARG A 363 8.92 12.43 4.32
N ARG A 364 8.26 12.21 5.45
CA ARG A 364 8.85 11.49 6.59
C ARG A 364 8.99 10.00 6.34
N THR A 365 8.02 9.43 5.64
CA THR A 365 8.09 8.05 5.18
C THR A 365 9.26 7.83 4.22
N ASP A 366 9.54 8.77 3.31
CA ASP A 366 10.68 8.69 2.40
C ASP A 366 12.03 8.69 3.15
N VAL A 367 12.15 9.48 4.22
CA VAL A 367 13.34 9.47 5.09
C VAL A 367 13.54 8.09 5.70
N VAL A 368 12.51 7.52 6.32
CA VAL A 368 12.60 6.19 6.95
C VAL A 368 12.82 5.11 5.90
N ALA A 369 12.22 5.20 4.71
CA ALA A 369 12.45 4.25 3.62
C ALA A 369 13.91 4.24 3.15
N ALA A 370 14.53 5.43 3.05
CA ALA A 370 15.95 5.55 2.70
C ALA A 370 16.85 4.92 3.77
N LEU A 371 16.56 5.17 5.05
CA LEU A 371 17.29 4.59 6.17
C LEU A 371 17.09 3.07 6.29
N LEU A 372 15.89 2.56 6.12
CA LEU A 372 15.59 1.12 6.02
C LEU A 372 16.45 0.47 4.92
N ALA A 373 16.53 1.13 3.75
CA ALA A 373 17.37 0.65 2.66
C ALA A 373 18.88 0.62 2.99
N CYS A 374 19.33 1.36 4.00
CA CYS A 374 20.69 1.37 4.50
C CYS A 374 20.89 0.49 5.75
N ASN A 375 19.88 -0.28 6.18
CA ASN A 375 19.89 -1.05 7.43
C ASN A 375 20.15 -0.22 8.70
N ALA A 376 19.70 1.01 8.71
CA ALA A 376 19.86 1.95 9.81
C ALA A 376 19.06 1.55 11.06
N THR A 377 19.37 2.22 12.16
CA THR A 377 18.79 2.01 13.50
C THR A 377 17.96 3.22 13.93
N VAL A 378 17.27 3.10 15.06
CA VAL A 378 16.58 4.24 15.69
C VAL A 378 17.54 5.33 16.13
N TYR A 379 18.82 4.99 16.42
CA TYR A 379 19.87 5.96 16.75
C TYR A 379 20.20 6.84 15.53
N ASP A 380 20.37 6.21 14.35
CA ASP A 380 20.62 6.94 13.10
C ASP A 380 19.43 7.88 12.75
N LEU A 381 18.19 7.42 12.98
CA LEU A 381 17.01 8.24 12.74
C LEU A 381 16.87 9.38 13.78
N ALA A 382 17.25 9.15 15.03
CA ALA A 382 17.23 10.18 16.08
C ALA A 382 18.20 11.32 15.78
N GLU A 383 19.36 11.02 15.20
CA GLU A 383 20.41 11.97 14.83
C GLU A 383 20.27 12.54 13.41
N ALA A 384 19.33 12.03 12.61
CA ALA A 384 19.14 12.48 11.23
C ALA A 384 18.87 13.99 11.17
N GLU A 385 19.73 14.73 10.45
CA GLU A 385 19.55 16.14 10.18
C GLU A 385 18.53 16.33 9.05
N LEU A 386 17.36 16.91 9.38
CA LEU A 386 16.27 17.09 8.45
C LEU A 386 16.01 18.58 8.19
N CYS A 387 15.49 18.88 7.00
CA CYS A 387 15.12 20.23 6.62
C CYS A 387 14.12 20.84 7.60
N TYR A 388 14.42 22.02 8.09
CA TYR A 388 13.56 22.78 8.99
C TYR A 388 13.30 24.19 8.49
N SER A 389 12.03 24.54 8.52
CA SER A 389 11.52 25.92 8.60
C SER A 389 10.19 25.89 9.35
N PRO A 390 9.70 27.01 9.91
CA PRO A 390 8.43 27.04 10.61
C PRO A 390 7.23 26.51 9.81
N GLN A 391 7.27 26.59 8.49
CA GLN A 391 6.23 26.15 7.57
C GLN A 391 6.28 24.64 7.30
N GLU A 392 7.46 24.02 7.42
CA GLU A 392 7.73 22.66 6.92
C GLU A 392 7.92 21.62 8.02
N GLY A 393 8.29 22.04 9.23
CA GLY A 393 8.58 21.10 10.29
C GLY A 393 8.78 21.72 11.65
N SER A 394 9.48 21.00 12.51
CA SER A 394 9.97 21.45 13.81
C SER A 394 11.48 21.23 13.87
N PRO A 395 12.23 21.98 14.71
CA PRO A 395 13.67 21.72 14.88
C PRO A 395 13.98 20.29 15.30
N LYS A 396 13.06 19.67 16.04
CA LYS A 396 13.02 18.23 16.33
C LYS A 396 11.84 17.67 15.53
N ASP A 397 12.12 17.15 14.34
CA ASP A 397 11.07 16.61 13.45
C ASP A 397 10.30 15.44 14.10
N ALA A 398 9.08 15.19 13.64
CA ALA A 398 8.24 14.11 14.15
C ALA A 398 8.93 12.74 14.13
N VAL A 399 9.73 12.44 13.09
CA VAL A 399 10.47 11.17 13.02
C VAL A 399 11.64 11.12 14.02
N ASN A 400 12.33 12.25 14.25
CA ASN A 400 13.38 12.31 15.28
C ASN A 400 12.76 12.12 16.68
N GLN A 401 11.58 12.70 16.94
CA GLN A 401 10.89 12.54 18.23
C GLN A 401 10.49 11.08 18.49
N LEU A 402 9.94 10.40 17.48
CA LEU A 402 9.63 8.96 17.57
C LEU A 402 10.89 8.13 17.78
N ALA A 403 11.96 8.43 17.06
CA ALA A 403 13.23 7.73 17.21
C ALA A 403 13.83 7.93 18.60
N LEU A 404 13.78 9.15 19.16
CA LEU A 404 14.23 9.44 20.52
C LEU A 404 13.38 8.70 21.57
N ALA A 405 12.08 8.58 21.37
CA ALA A 405 11.22 7.78 22.25
C ALA A 405 11.60 6.28 22.19
N ALA A 406 11.92 5.76 20.99
CA ALA A 406 12.42 4.40 20.82
C ALA A 406 13.79 4.19 21.50
N VAL A 407 14.71 5.14 21.36
CA VAL A 407 16.01 5.12 22.06
C VAL A 407 15.82 5.10 23.58
N ASN A 408 14.99 6.01 24.12
CA ASN A 408 14.71 6.05 25.55
C ASN A 408 14.12 4.73 26.07
N ASN A 409 13.28 4.07 25.27
CA ASN A 409 12.74 2.76 25.62
C ASN A 409 13.82 1.68 25.62
N LEU A 410 14.71 1.63 24.59
CA LEU A 410 15.79 0.67 24.50
C LEU A 410 16.81 0.83 25.65
N GLU A 411 17.09 2.06 26.06
CA GLU A 411 18.01 2.38 27.14
C GLU A 411 17.36 2.27 28.53
N GLY A 412 16.08 1.92 28.61
CA GLY A 412 15.34 1.79 29.86
C GLY A 412 15.05 3.11 30.59
N LEU A 413 15.25 4.24 29.91
CA LEU A 413 14.98 5.56 30.47
C LEU A 413 13.50 5.90 30.51
N HIS A 414 12.74 5.41 29.53
CA HIS A 414 11.30 5.63 29.42
C HIS A 414 10.64 4.41 28.78
N PRO A 415 10.31 3.38 29.56
CA PRO A 415 9.66 2.17 29.05
C PRO A 415 8.31 2.49 28.43
N ILE A 416 8.04 1.92 27.25
CA ILE A 416 6.77 2.05 26.55
C ILE A 416 5.82 0.97 27.08
N ALA A 417 4.55 1.34 27.24
CA ALA A 417 3.46 0.41 27.53
C ALA A 417 2.44 0.44 26.38
N HIS A 418 1.90 -0.74 26.07
CA HIS A 418 0.88 -0.91 25.06
C HIS A 418 -0.46 -1.28 25.70
N LYS A 419 -1.54 -1.19 24.94
CA LYS A 419 -2.88 -1.51 25.42
C LYS A 419 -2.97 -2.90 26.08
N ASP A 420 -2.24 -3.87 25.54
CA ASP A 420 -2.22 -5.25 26.06
C ASP A 420 -1.47 -5.39 27.39
N ASP A 421 -0.70 -4.39 27.80
CA ASP A 421 -0.05 -4.32 29.11
C ASP A 421 -0.99 -3.91 30.23
N ILE A 422 -2.19 -3.40 29.89
CA ILE A 422 -3.20 -2.98 30.85
C ILE A 422 -3.86 -4.24 31.46
N ASN A 423 -3.76 -4.38 32.74
CA ASN A 423 -4.39 -5.48 33.51
C ASN A 423 -5.06 -4.93 34.79
N ALA A 424 -5.70 -5.81 35.56
CA ALA A 424 -6.44 -5.43 36.75
C ALA A 424 -5.58 -4.77 37.85
N ASP A 425 -4.27 -5.04 37.85
CA ASP A 425 -3.32 -4.51 38.84
C ASP A 425 -2.64 -3.22 38.39
N SER A 426 -2.93 -2.76 37.17
CA SER A 426 -2.33 -1.55 36.60
C SER A 426 -3.02 -0.30 37.14
N PHE A 427 -2.23 0.69 37.59
CA PHE A 427 -2.73 2.02 37.89
C PHE A 427 -2.65 2.87 36.62
N LEU A 428 -3.79 3.31 36.12
CA LEU A 428 -3.88 4.13 34.92
C LEU A 428 -3.84 5.61 35.30
N LEU A 429 -2.78 6.30 34.87
CA LEU A 429 -2.58 7.73 35.12
C LEU A 429 -2.80 8.53 33.85
N ASP A 430 -3.87 9.31 33.82
CA ASP A 430 -4.16 10.26 32.74
C ASP A 430 -3.55 11.64 33.10
N VAL A 431 -2.54 12.07 32.33
CA VAL A 431 -1.85 13.33 32.58
C VAL A 431 -2.35 14.48 31.70
N ARG A 432 -3.44 14.30 30.97
CA ARG A 432 -4.09 15.33 30.16
C ARG A 432 -4.71 16.42 31.05
N GLU A 433 -4.87 17.61 30.49
CA GLU A 433 -5.57 18.70 31.19
C GLU A 433 -7.07 18.38 31.35
N PRO A 434 -7.75 18.88 32.40
CA PRO A 434 -9.15 18.54 32.69
C PRO A 434 -10.12 18.77 31.52
N ALA A 435 -9.86 19.78 30.71
CA ALA A 435 -10.68 20.10 29.53
C ALA A 435 -10.61 18.99 28.46
N GLU A 436 -9.48 18.32 28.31
CA GLU A 436 -9.27 17.21 27.38
C GLU A 436 -9.93 15.93 27.90
N VAL A 437 -9.81 15.68 29.22
CA VAL A 437 -10.44 14.52 29.86
C VAL A 437 -11.97 14.62 29.78
N LEU A 438 -12.56 15.80 29.89
CA LEU A 438 -14.00 16.00 29.74
C LEU A 438 -14.51 15.68 28.34
N GLN A 439 -13.70 15.88 27.30
CA GLN A 439 -14.07 15.58 25.91
C GLN A 439 -13.98 14.08 25.61
N ALA A 440 -13.01 13.39 26.19
CA ALA A 440 -12.76 11.96 25.96
C ALA A 440 -12.28 11.27 27.25
N PRO A 441 -13.18 10.98 28.21
CA PRO A 441 -12.80 10.32 29.45
C PRO A 441 -12.34 8.88 29.21
N TYR A 442 -11.29 8.46 29.91
CA TYR A 442 -10.83 7.08 29.88
C TYR A 442 -11.33 6.34 31.14
N PRO A 443 -12.15 5.28 31.00
CA PRO A 443 -12.71 4.58 32.16
C PRO A 443 -11.63 3.98 33.06
N GLY A 444 -11.71 4.23 34.36
CA GLY A 444 -10.81 3.67 35.36
C GLY A 444 -9.48 4.40 35.51
N ALA A 445 -9.22 5.45 34.76
CA ALA A 445 -8.02 6.25 34.91
C ALA A 445 -8.18 7.32 36.00
N VAL A 446 -7.09 7.60 36.70
CA VAL A 446 -6.96 8.73 37.64
C VAL A 446 -6.35 9.89 36.88
N ASN A 447 -7.02 11.05 36.86
CA ASN A 447 -6.49 12.22 36.20
C ASN A 447 -5.67 13.09 37.18
N ILE A 448 -4.39 13.22 36.89
CA ILE A 448 -3.52 14.20 37.52
C ILE A 448 -2.82 14.95 36.36
N PRO A 449 -3.26 16.18 36.05
CA PRO A 449 -2.70 16.94 34.93
C PRO A 449 -1.20 17.07 35.03
N LEU A 450 -0.51 17.00 33.89
CA LEU A 450 0.96 17.12 33.83
C LEU A 450 1.46 18.40 34.51
N SER A 451 0.69 19.49 34.40
CA SER A 451 0.94 20.77 35.06
C SER A 451 0.98 20.66 36.60
N GLN A 452 0.27 19.68 37.21
CA GLN A 452 0.17 19.47 38.65
C GLN A 452 0.91 18.22 39.15
N LEU A 453 1.33 17.35 38.24
CA LEU A 453 1.84 16.02 38.60
C LEU A 453 3.00 16.07 39.59
N ARG A 454 3.93 17.02 39.44
CA ARG A 454 5.11 17.14 40.31
C ARG A 454 4.74 17.42 41.77
N GLU A 455 3.69 18.18 41.99
CA GLU A 455 3.21 18.55 43.33
C GLU A 455 2.32 17.44 43.96
N ARG A 456 1.78 16.57 43.10
CA ARG A 456 0.83 15.53 43.48
C ARG A 456 1.39 14.11 43.38
N THR A 457 2.70 13.94 43.27
CA THR A 457 3.34 12.62 43.21
C THR A 457 3.07 11.72 44.38
N GLN A 458 2.78 12.26 45.59
CA GLN A 458 2.39 11.51 46.78
C GLN A 458 1.05 10.81 46.64
N GLU A 459 0.23 11.15 45.66
CA GLU A 459 -1.06 10.48 45.38
C GLU A 459 -0.86 9.21 44.52
N LEU A 460 0.34 8.99 44.01
CA LEU A 460 0.64 7.83 43.16
C LEU A 460 0.94 6.59 44.03
N PRO A 461 0.47 5.39 43.64
CA PRO A 461 0.78 4.18 44.35
C PRO A 461 2.26 3.82 44.25
N HIS A 462 2.86 3.32 45.32
CA HIS A 462 4.28 2.94 45.36
C HIS A 462 4.54 1.49 44.94
N GLU A 463 3.53 0.61 45.04
CA GLU A 463 3.66 -0.83 44.80
C GLU A 463 2.97 -1.32 43.51
N GLN A 464 2.29 -0.43 42.80
CA GLN A 464 1.60 -0.78 41.55
C GLN A 464 2.36 -0.29 40.32
N LYS A 465 2.27 -1.03 39.21
CA LYS A 465 2.75 -0.56 37.91
C LYS A 465 1.87 0.60 37.46
N ILE A 466 2.49 1.77 37.29
CA ILE A 466 1.81 2.98 36.80
C ILE A 466 1.95 3.02 35.29
N LEU A 467 0.83 3.03 34.58
CA LEU A 467 0.77 3.23 33.13
C LEU A 467 0.27 4.65 32.87
N VAL A 468 1.14 5.47 32.32
CA VAL A 468 0.88 6.90 32.07
C VAL A 468 0.47 7.07 30.62
N PHE A 469 -0.56 7.88 30.38
CA PHE A 469 -0.97 8.25 29.03
C PHE A 469 -1.41 9.73 28.97
N CYS A 470 -1.33 10.26 27.73
CA CYS A 470 -1.61 11.65 27.42
C CYS A 470 -2.53 11.77 26.18
#